data_3a0cef86e4ab85bd74e9ffc16a6130c8
#
_entry.id   3a0cef86e4ab85bd74e9ffc16a6130c8
#
_cell.length_a   1.000
_cell.length_b   1.000
_cell.length_c   1.000
_cell.angle_alpha   90.00
_cell.angle_beta   90.00
_cell.angle_gamma   90.00
#
_symmetry.space_group_name_H-M   'P 1'
#
loop_
_entity.id
_entity.type
_entity.pdbx_description
1 polymer ?
#
loop_
_entity_poly.entity_id
_entity_poly.type
_entity_poly.pdbx_seq_one_letter_code
_entity_poly.pdbx_strand_id
1 'polypeptide(L)'
;YFPGGFGTLDELFEILTLIQTEKIDRVPVILFGSEFWKPLDEYIKKILLEEHKTISDSDVDLYVITDSEEEVLDIIKNAPIRRGAYASGQKPGSE
;
A
#
# COMPACT_ATOMS: atom_id res chain seq x y z
N TYR A 1 -1.40 0.59 7.32
CA TYR A 1 -0.09 0.70 7.98
C TYR A 1 -0.04 1.96 8.82
N PHE A 2 0.44 1.80 10.03
CA PHE A 2 0.64 2.91 10.95
C PHE A 2 2.12 3.31 10.96
N PRO A 3 2.46 4.49 11.50
CA PRO A 3 3.87 4.86 11.66
C PRO A 3 4.66 3.77 12.37
N GLY A 4 5.86 3.49 11.87
CA GLY A 4 6.66 2.43 12.44
C GLY A 4 8.09 2.53 11.98
N GLY A 5 8.84 1.45 12.15
CA GLY A 5 10.25 1.41 11.83
C GLY A 5 10.55 0.61 10.56
N PHE A 6 11.75 0.05 10.53
CA PHE A 6 12.20 -0.67 9.34
C PHE A 6 11.33 -1.87 9.00
N GLY A 7 10.80 -2.55 10.01
CA GLY A 7 9.93 -3.70 9.75
C GLY A 7 8.66 -3.30 9.02
N THR A 8 8.05 -2.18 9.45
CA THR A 8 6.84 -1.67 8.80
C THR A 8 7.13 -1.28 7.36
N LEU A 9 8.24 -0.60 7.13
CA LEU A 9 8.61 -0.17 5.79
C LEU A 9 8.93 -1.37 4.90
N ASP A 10 9.57 -2.38 5.45
CA ASP A 10 9.88 -3.60 4.71
C ASP A 10 8.60 -4.29 4.25
N GLU A 11 7.63 -4.44 5.14
CA GLU A 11 6.35 -5.05 4.78
C GLU A 11 5.60 -4.23 3.75
N LEU A 12 5.60 -2.91 3.91
CA LEU A 12 4.92 -2.03 2.96
C LEU A 12 5.52 -2.16 1.57
N PHE A 13 6.84 -2.08 1.48
CA PHE A 13 7.48 -2.15 0.16
C PHE A 13 7.34 -3.52 -0.46
N GLU A 14 7.29 -4.56 0.35
CA GLU A 14 7.06 -5.90 -0.18
C GLU A 14 5.68 -6.01 -0.83
N ILE A 15 4.63 -5.55 -0.13
CA ILE A 15 3.28 -5.65 -0.68
C ILE A 15 3.13 -4.78 -1.94
N LEU A 16 3.71 -3.57 -1.91
CA LEU A 16 3.65 -2.69 -3.08
C LEU A 16 4.35 -3.33 -4.28
N THR A 17 5.48 -3.96 -4.05
CA THR A 17 6.21 -4.63 -5.13
C THR A 17 5.41 -5.79 -5.70
N LEU A 18 4.77 -6.58 -4.86
CA LEU A 18 3.96 -7.70 -5.31
C LEU A 18 2.77 -7.24 -6.14
N ILE A 19 2.14 -6.14 -5.76
CA ILE A 19 1.03 -5.59 -6.53
C ILE A 19 1.55 -5.00 -7.85
N GLN A 20 2.63 -4.24 -7.79
CA GLN A 20 3.21 -3.59 -8.95
C GLN A 20 3.60 -4.61 -10.02
N THR A 21 4.17 -5.73 -9.59
CA THR A 21 4.62 -6.78 -10.51
C THR A 21 3.51 -7.77 -10.84
N GLU A 22 2.31 -7.51 -10.37
CA GLU A 22 1.12 -8.32 -10.67
C GLU A 22 1.22 -9.76 -10.16
N LYS A 23 1.97 -9.96 -9.09
CA LYS A 23 2.08 -11.27 -8.48
C LYS A 23 0.93 -11.58 -7.55
N ILE A 24 0.24 -10.52 -7.08
CA ILE A 24 -0.98 -10.66 -6.30
C ILE A 24 -1.99 -9.66 -6.81
N ASP A 25 -3.26 -9.89 -6.50
CA ASP A 25 -4.31 -8.96 -6.85
C ASP A 25 -4.15 -7.65 -6.07
N ARG A 26 -4.63 -6.57 -6.67
CA ARG A 26 -4.58 -5.27 -6.03
C ARG A 26 -5.46 -5.25 -4.79
N VAL A 27 -4.90 -4.79 -3.68
CA VAL A 27 -5.61 -4.64 -2.42
C VAL A 27 -5.48 -3.20 -1.97
N PRO A 28 -6.41 -2.72 -1.12
CA PRO A 28 -6.24 -1.40 -0.53
C PRO A 28 -5.00 -1.37 0.34
N VAL A 29 -4.14 -0.40 0.09
CA VAL A 29 -2.96 -0.16 0.93
C VAL A 29 -3.16 1.22 1.52
N ILE A 30 -3.35 1.29 2.81
CA ILE A 30 -3.70 2.53 3.50
C ILE A 30 -2.59 2.90 4.46
N LEU A 31 -2.05 4.10 4.30
CA LEU A 31 -1.00 4.63 5.16
C LEU A 31 -1.66 5.64 6.08
N PHE A 32 -1.83 5.28 7.34
CA PHE A 32 -2.52 6.12 8.30
C PHE A 32 -1.51 7.01 9.03
N GLY A 33 -1.79 8.31 9.07
CA GLY A 33 -0.89 9.26 9.71
C GLY A 33 -0.08 10.04 8.69
N SER A 34 -0.67 11.09 8.10
CA SER A 34 -0.05 11.83 7.02
C SER A 34 1.29 12.45 7.44
N GLU A 35 1.41 12.85 8.70
CA GLU A 35 2.63 13.49 9.17
C GLU A 35 3.84 12.56 9.04
N PHE A 36 3.63 11.29 9.26
CA PHE A 36 4.70 10.31 9.14
C PHE A 36 4.93 9.90 7.68
N TRP A 37 3.84 9.69 6.92
CA TRP A 37 3.94 9.10 5.60
C TRP A 37 4.18 10.09 4.46
N LYS A 38 3.81 11.35 4.64
CA LYS A 38 3.94 12.34 3.58
C LYS A 38 5.37 12.54 3.09
N PRO A 39 6.37 12.60 3.96
CA PRO A 39 7.76 12.72 3.46
C PRO A 39 8.18 11.55 2.59
N LEU A 40 7.73 10.34 2.91
CA LEU A 40 8.02 9.19 2.07
C LEU A 40 7.33 9.29 0.72
N ASP A 41 6.07 9.73 0.72
CA ASP A 41 5.32 9.93 -0.52
C ASP A 41 6.01 10.97 -1.40
N GLU A 42 6.50 12.05 -0.80
CA GLU A 42 7.21 13.08 -1.55
C GLU A 42 8.51 12.53 -2.13
N TYR A 43 9.23 11.71 -1.39
CA TYR A 43 10.44 11.08 -1.88
C TYR A 43 10.13 10.18 -3.09
N ILE A 44 9.08 9.37 -2.95
CA ILE A 44 8.68 8.46 -4.02
C ILE A 44 8.35 9.24 -5.28
N LYS A 45 7.56 10.30 -5.15
CA LYS A 45 7.14 11.07 -6.31
C LYS A 45 8.28 11.85 -6.93
N LYS A 46 9.15 12.43 -6.11
CA LYS A 46 10.20 13.27 -6.64
C LYS A 46 11.38 12.45 -7.16
N ILE A 47 11.84 11.51 -6.38
CA ILE A 47 13.08 10.80 -6.67
C ILE A 47 12.86 9.57 -7.55
N LEU A 48 11.93 8.72 -7.15
CA LEU A 48 11.74 7.46 -7.87
C LEU A 48 10.96 7.65 -9.16
N LEU A 49 10.00 8.56 -9.15
CA LEU A 49 9.15 8.76 -10.32
C LEU A 49 9.75 9.81 -11.28
N GLU A 50 10.04 11.01 -10.79
CA GLU A 50 10.42 12.12 -11.65
C GLU A 50 11.89 12.12 -12.04
N GLU A 51 12.79 11.90 -11.09
CA GLU A 51 14.23 12.00 -11.37
C GLU A 51 14.82 10.72 -11.93
N HIS A 52 14.52 9.60 -11.33
CA HIS A 52 15.12 8.33 -11.72
C HIS A 52 14.21 7.43 -12.54
N LYS A 53 12.92 7.68 -12.49
CA LYS A 53 11.92 6.93 -13.27
C LYS A 53 12.00 5.43 -13.05
N THR A 54 12.28 5.05 -11.80
CA THR A 54 12.32 3.64 -11.43
C THR A 54 10.93 3.06 -11.19
N ILE A 55 9.91 3.95 -11.11
CA ILE A 55 8.51 3.55 -11.01
C ILE A 55 7.70 4.37 -12.00
N SER A 56 6.46 3.98 -12.24
CA SER A 56 5.58 4.67 -13.19
C SER A 56 4.54 5.52 -12.45
N ASP A 57 3.83 6.36 -13.21
CA ASP A 57 2.78 7.22 -12.65
C ASP A 57 1.72 6.41 -11.91
N SER A 58 1.36 5.26 -12.43
CA SER A 58 0.33 4.43 -11.80
C SER A 58 0.79 3.79 -10.50
N ASP A 59 2.10 3.69 -10.29
CA ASP A 59 2.61 3.06 -9.07
C ASP A 59 2.35 3.92 -7.82
N VAL A 60 2.25 5.26 -7.99
CA VAL A 60 1.97 6.11 -6.84
C VAL A 60 0.51 6.06 -6.42
N ASP A 61 -0.34 5.42 -7.21
CA ASP A 61 -1.75 5.24 -6.87
C ASP A 61 -2.01 3.92 -6.16
N LEU A 62 -0.96 3.16 -5.85
CA LEU A 62 -1.13 1.88 -5.16
C LEU A 62 -1.48 2.03 -3.70
N TYR A 63 -1.32 3.22 -3.14
CA TYR A 63 -1.59 3.46 -1.73
C TYR A 63 -2.34 4.77 -1.53
N VAL A 64 -2.95 4.91 -0.36
CA VAL A 64 -3.68 6.12 0.04
C VAL A 64 -3.17 6.55 1.41
N ILE A 65 -2.93 7.85 1.58
CA ILE A 65 -2.52 8.40 2.86
C ILE A 65 -3.73 9.13 3.45
N THR A 66 -4.07 8.83 4.68
CA THR A 66 -5.22 9.45 5.33
C THR A 66 -5.00 9.58 6.82
N ASP A 67 -5.72 10.51 7.43
CA ASP A 67 -5.79 10.67 8.89
C ASP A 67 -7.20 10.38 9.41
N SER A 68 -8.11 9.97 8.55
CA SER A 68 -9.50 9.76 8.89
C SER A 68 -9.82 8.27 9.04
N GLU A 69 -10.27 7.88 10.24
CA GLU A 69 -10.69 6.51 10.49
C GLU A 69 -11.91 6.16 9.66
N GLU A 70 -12.78 7.13 9.41
CA GLU A 70 -13.95 6.90 8.58
C GLU A 70 -13.56 6.57 7.16
N GLU A 71 -12.57 7.27 6.63
CA GLU A 71 -12.09 7.00 5.28
C GLU A 71 -11.50 5.60 5.18
N VAL A 72 -10.75 5.17 6.20
CA VAL A 72 -10.20 3.83 6.25
C VAL A 72 -11.32 2.80 6.17
N LEU A 73 -12.35 2.98 6.97
CA LEU A 73 -13.48 2.05 6.99
C LEU A 73 -14.21 2.03 5.65
N ASP A 74 -14.37 3.19 5.03
CA ASP A 74 -15.03 3.27 3.73
C ASP A 74 -14.25 2.52 2.66
N ILE A 75 -12.93 2.69 2.65
CA ILE A 75 -12.08 2.01 1.67
C ILE A 75 -12.17 0.50 1.85
N ILE A 76 -12.09 0.03 3.10
CA ILE A 76 -12.16 -1.40 3.37
C ILE A 76 -13.51 -1.96 2.99
N LYS A 77 -14.59 -1.23 3.29
CA LYS A 77 -15.93 -1.66 3.01
C LYS A 77 -16.22 -1.80 1.53
N ASN A 78 -15.63 -0.91 0.73
CA ASN A 78 -15.88 -0.89 -0.70
C ASN A 78 -14.83 -1.66 -1.50
N ALA A 79 -13.88 -2.29 -0.83
CA ALA A 79 -12.85 -3.05 -1.51
C ALA A 79 -13.45 -4.33 -2.11
N PRO A 80 -12.99 -4.73 -3.30
CA PRO A 80 -13.44 -5.99 -3.89
C PRO A 80 -13.04 -7.17 -3.03
N ILE A 81 -13.88 -8.19 -3.02
CA ILE A 81 -13.56 -9.42 -2.32
C ILE A 81 -12.46 -10.15 -3.09
N ARG A 82 -11.40 -10.53 -2.37
CA ARG A 82 -10.29 -11.24 -2.97
C ARG A 82 -10.46 -12.74 -2.75
N ARG A 83 -10.56 -13.45 -3.84
CA ARG A 83 -10.78 -14.86 -3.72
C ARG A 83 -9.53 -15.66 -3.60
N GLY A 84 -8.55 -15.38 -4.37
CA GLY A 84 -7.36 -16.19 -4.41
C GLY A 84 -6.45 -16.05 -3.22
N ALA A 85 -6.60 -14.99 -2.46
CA ALA A 85 -5.63 -14.69 -1.42
C ALA A 85 -5.80 -15.58 -0.20
N TYR A 86 -7.03 -15.96 0.05
CA TYR A 86 -7.29 -16.66 1.26
C TYR A 86 -8.01 -17.90 1.06
N ALA A 87 -8.46 -18.05 0.08
CA ALA A 87 -9.31 -19.15 -0.12
C ALA A 87 -8.81 -20.34 0.49
N SER A 88 -8.65 -19.75 0.76
CA SER A 88 -8.25 -20.26 0.96
C SER A 88 -7.79 -20.38 1.94
N GLY A 89 -7.78 -19.85 2.17
CA GLY A 89 -7.47 -19.71 2.68
C GLY A 89 -6.85 -19.55 3.42
N GLN A 90 -6.56 -19.33 3.43
CA GLN A 90 -5.81 -19.02 3.78
C GLN A 90 -5.59 -18.28 4.48
N LYS A 91 -5.73 -17.74 4.87
CA LYS A 91 -5.46 -17.14 5.35
C LYS A 91 -4.83 -16.62 5.77
N PRO A 92 -4.82 -16.09 5.83
CA PRO A 92 -4.01 -15.62 5.98
C PRO A 92 -3.48 -15.59 6.82
N GLY A 93 -3.47 -15.20 6.93
CA GLY A 93 -2.83 -15.15 7.25
C GLY A 93 -2.54 -15.50 7.81
N SER A 94 -2.72 -15.54 7.60
CA SER A 94 -2.36 -16.00 7.58
C SER A 94 -1.87 -16.25 7.72
N GLU A 95 -1.82 -15.78 7.52
CA GLU A 95 -1.27 -16.00 7.26
C GLU A 95 -0.80 -16.21 7.48
#